data_79faceb9bf474a8b0a1a66ff654e7343
#
_entry.id   79faceb9bf474a8b0a1a66ff654e7343
#
_cell.length_a   1.000
_cell.length_b   1.000
_cell.length_c   1.000
_cell.angle_alpha   90.00
_cell.angle_beta   90.00
_cell.angle_gamma   90.00
#
_symmetry.space_group_name_H-M   'P 1'
#
loop_
_entity.id
_entity.type
_entity.pdbx_description
1 polymer ?
#
loop_
_entity_poly.entity_id
_entity_poly.type
_entity_poly.pdbx_seq_one_letter_code
_entity_poly.pdbx_strand_id
1 'polypeptide(L)'
;MIQGGAGTTTNMNANEVIANRALELMGYERGEYQYCSPNDHVNCSQSTNDAYPTAIHIGMYFKHLQLLPHLEELIASFRKKGEEFSQIIKMGRTQLEDAVPMTLGADL
;
A
#
# COMPACT_ATOMS: atom_id res chain seq x y z
N MET A 1 -6.44 -0.46 -16.84
CA MET A 1 -7.91 -0.54 -16.65
C MET A 1 -8.32 0.62 -15.76
N ILE A 2 -9.35 1.36 -16.12
CA ILE A 2 -9.90 2.42 -15.25
C ILE A 2 -10.85 1.74 -14.26
N GLN A 3 -10.57 1.91 -12.98
CA GLN A 3 -11.38 1.34 -11.90
C GLN A 3 -12.67 2.14 -11.74
N GLY A 4 -13.82 1.48 -11.87
CA GLY A 4 -15.13 2.03 -11.55
C GLY A 4 -15.63 1.54 -10.19
N GLY A 5 -16.33 2.40 -9.44
CA GLY A 5 -16.89 2.05 -8.13
C GLY A 5 -15.83 1.86 -7.04
N ALA A 6 -16.27 1.36 -5.89
CA ALA A 6 -15.45 1.20 -4.68
C ALA A 6 -14.68 -0.14 -4.64
N GLY A 7 -13.97 -0.48 -5.71
CA GLY A 7 -13.18 -1.70 -5.80
C GLY A 7 -13.91 -2.89 -6.44
N THR A 8 -15.19 -2.77 -6.80
CA THR A 8 -15.98 -3.86 -7.36
C THR A 8 -15.36 -4.43 -8.65
N THR A 9 -14.90 -3.57 -9.56
CA THR A 9 -14.28 -4.02 -10.82
C THR A 9 -13.04 -4.85 -10.57
N THR A 10 -12.19 -4.47 -9.61
CA THR A 10 -10.97 -5.24 -9.28
C THR A 10 -11.33 -6.57 -8.61
N ASN A 11 -12.29 -6.58 -7.68
CA ASN A 11 -12.75 -7.80 -7.02
C ASN A 11 -13.32 -8.80 -8.04
N MET A 12 -14.21 -8.33 -8.92
CA MET A 12 -14.82 -9.18 -9.93
C MET A 12 -13.83 -9.64 -10.99
N ASN A 13 -12.86 -8.82 -11.36
CA ASN A 13 -11.77 -9.27 -12.26
C ASN A 13 -10.99 -10.44 -11.64
N ALA A 14 -10.65 -10.35 -10.35
CA ALA A 14 -10.01 -11.46 -9.65
C ALA A 14 -10.90 -12.72 -9.64
N ASN A 15 -12.20 -12.57 -9.34
CA ASN A 15 -13.15 -13.69 -9.34
C ASN A 15 -13.28 -14.35 -10.71
N GLU A 16 -13.30 -13.56 -11.79
CA GLU A 16 -13.35 -14.08 -13.17
C GLU A 16 -12.07 -14.85 -13.54
N VAL A 17 -10.91 -14.35 -13.16
CA VAL A 17 -9.63 -15.05 -13.36
C VAL A 17 -9.62 -16.39 -12.61
N ILE A 18 -10.06 -16.39 -11.36
CA ILE A 18 -10.13 -17.60 -10.52
C ILE A 18 -11.11 -18.61 -11.12
N ALA A 19 -12.31 -18.16 -11.52
CA ALA A 19 -13.33 -19.02 -12.13
C ALA A 19 -12.81 -19.66 -13.43
N ASN A 20 -12.21 -18.89 -14.31
CA ASN A 20 -11.66 -19.40 -15.56
C ASN A 20 -10.51 -20.38 -15.33
N ARG A 21 -9.65 -20.11 -14.34
CA ARG A 21 -8.58 -21.05 -13.99
C ARG A 21 -9.13 -22.35 -13.40
N ALA A 22 -10.18 -22.28 -12.59
CA ALA A 22 -10.87 -23.46 -12.07
C ALA A 22 -11.49 -24.30 -13.21
N LEU A 23 -12.15 -23.66 -14.18
CA LEU A 23 -12.69 -24.32 -15.36
C LEU A 23 -11.62 -25.09 -16.16
N GLU A 24 -10.47 -24.45 -16.43
CA GLU A 24 -9.33 -25.12 -17.09
C GLU A 24 -8.85 -26.36 -16.32
N LEU A 25 -8.73 -26.26 -14.98
CA LEU A 25 -8.30 -27.39 -14.14
C LEU A 25 -9.31 -28.53 -14.12
N MET A 26 -10.59 -28.23 -14.30
CA MET A 26 -11.68 -29.23 -14.44
C MET A 26 -11.82 -29.80 -15.85
N GLY A 27 -11.08 -29.29 -16.83
CA GLY A 27 -11.12 -29.72 -18.22
C GLY A 27 -12.22 -29.07 -19.08
N TYR A 28 -12.74 -27.92 -18.63
CA TYR A 28 -13.71 -27.11 -19.34
C TYR A 28 -13.06 -25.92 -20.06
N GLU A 29 -13.80 -25.33 -21.00
CA GLU A 29 -13.39 -24.11 -21.68
C GLU A 29 -13.60 -22.86 -20.75
N ARG A 30 -12.81 -21.83 -21.00
CA ARG A 30 -12.99 -20.54 -20.34
C ARG A 30 -14.35 -19.95 -20.70
N GLY A 31 -15.03 -19.39 -19.71
CA GLY A 31 -16.35 -18.79 -19.90
C GLY A 31 -17.52 -19.76 -19.74
N GLU A 32 -17.28 -21.03 -19.53
CA GLU A 32 -18.34 -22.02 -19.26
C GLU A 32 -18.83 -21.89 -17.80
N TYR A 33 -19.36 -20.71 -17.47
CA TYR A 33 -19.74 -20.32 -16.11
C TYR A 33 -20.89 -21.11 -15.49
N GLN A 34 -21.56 -21.97 -16.28
CA GLN A 34 -22.53 -22.95 -15.75
C GLN A 34 -21.86 -23.96 -14.81
N TYR A 35 -20.55 -24.23 -14.97
CA TYR A 35 -19.80 -25.15 -14.12
C TYR A 35 -19.05 -24.43 -12.99
N CYS A 36 -18.54 -23.22 -13.24
CA CYS A 36 -17.90 -22.39 -12.22
C CYS A 36 -18.13 -20.91 -12.51
N SER A 37 -19.12 -20.33 -11.82
CA SER A 37 -19.49 -18.91 -11.95
C SER A 37 -18.62 -18.04 -11.06
N PRO A 38 -18.10 -16.90 -11.56
CA PRO A 38 -17.39 -15.93 -10.73
C PRO A 38 -18.29 -15.32 -9.64
N ASN A 39 -19.60 -15.16 -9.89
CA ASN A 39 -20.54 -14.61 -8.92
C ASN A 39 -21.04 -15.64 -7.91
N ASP A 40 -21.59 -16.75 -8.41
CA ASP A 40 -22.35 -17.68 -7.59
C ASP A 40 -21.44 -18.67 -6.83
N HIS A 41 -20.24 -18.93 -7.36
CA HIS A 41 -19.29 -19.85 -6.77
C HIS A 41 -18.11 -19.11 -6.13
N VAL A 42 -17.29 -18.37 -6.90
CA VAL A 42 -16.08 -17.73 -6.39
C VAL A 42 -16.39 -16.62 -5.41
N ASN A 43 -17.36 -15.75 -5.72
CA ASN A 43 -17.77 -14.64 -4.85
C ASN A 43 -18.84 -15.03 -3.83
N CYS A 44 -19.18 -16.33 -3.72
CA CYS A 44 -20.21 -16.80 -2.81
C CYS A 44 -19.95 -16.37 -1.37
N SER A 45 -20.95 -15.75 -0.74
CA SER A 45 -20.87 -15.22 0.64
C SER A 45 -19.78 -14.16 0.86
N GLN A 46 -19.30 -13.51 -0.20
CA GLN A 46 -18.32 -12.43 -0.10
C GLN A 46 -18.93 -11.09 -0.54
N SER A 47 -18.52 -10.03 0.14
CA SER A 47 -18.72 -8.65 -0.28
C SER A 47 -17.40 -8.05 -0.76
N THR A 48 -17.44 -7.26 -1.85
CA THR A 48 -16.29 -6.43 -2.23
C THR A 48 -15.83 -5.53 -1.08
N ASN A 49 -16.77 -5.04 -0.26
CA ASN A 49 -16.46 -4.17 0.88
C ASN A 49 -15.67 -4.89 1.99
N ASP A 50 -15.62 -6.21 2.00
CA ASP A 50 -14.81 -7.01 2.89
C ASP A 50 -13.54 -7.53 2.20
N ALA A 51 -13.69 -8.18 1.06
CA ALA A 51 -12.60 -8.84 0.35
C ALA A 51 -11.56 -7.84 -0.18
N TYR A 52 -12.00 -6.76 -0.83
CA TYR A 52 -11.10 -5.80 -1.45
C TYR A 52 -10.31 -4.97 -0.43
N PRO A 53 -10.92 -4.36 0.61
CA PRO A 53 -10.16 -3.67 1.66
C PRO A 53 -9.22 -4.61 2.42
N THR A 54 -9.63 -5.83 2.69
CA THR A 54 -8.78 -6.81 3.35
C THR A 54 -7.54 -7.13 2.52
N ALA A 55 -7.70 -7.34 1.22
CA ALA A 55 -6.57 -7.56 0.31
C ALA A 55 -5.61 -6.36 0.29
N ILE A 56 -6.14 -5.12 0.30
CA ILE A 56 -5.33 -3.90 0.39
C ILE A 56 -4.55 -3.87 1.71
N HIS A 57 -5.20 -4.11 2.85
CA HIS A 57 -4.54 -4.10 4.16
C HIS A 57 -3.43 -5.15 4.26
N ILE A 58 -3.66 -6.36 3.75
CA ILE A 58 -2.64 -7.41 3.69
C ILE A 58 -1.48 -6.98 2.78
N GLY A 59 -1.78 -6.43 1.61
CA GLY A 59 -0.76 -5.92 0.70
C GLY A 59 0.06 -4.78 1.30
N MET A 60 -0.60 -3.85 2.00
CA MET A 60 0.07 -2.76 2.74
C MET A 60 0.95 -3.30 3.87
N TYR A 61 0.49 -4.33 4.60
CA TYR A 61 1.30 -4.96 5.64
C TYR A 61 2.62 -5.51 5.08
N PHE A 62 2.57 -6.27 3.97
CA PHE A 62 3.80 -6.77 3.35
C PHE A 62 4.70 -5.65 2.80
N LYS A 63 4.12 -4.58 2.26
CA LYS A 63 4.89 -3.41 1.81
C LYS A 63 5.49 -2.62 2.96
N HIS A 64 4.77 -2.51 4.07
CA HIS A 64 5.27 -1.87 5.29
C HIS A 64 6.55 -2.56 5.81
N LEU A 65 6.57 -3.90 5.85
CA LEU A 65 7.76 -4.65 6.25
C LEU A 65 8.99 -4.35 5.39
N GLN A 66 8.79 -4.04 4.11
CA GLN A 66 9.87 -3.64 3.21
C GLN A 66 10.31 -2.18 3.42
N LEU A 67 9.39 -1.31 3.82
CA LEU A 67 9.66 0.12 4.04
C LEU A 67 10.40 0.39 5.35
N LEU A 68 10.08 -0.35 6.41
CA LEU A 68 10.62 -0.12 7.75
C LEU A 68 12.16 -0.02 7.78
N PRO A 69 12.94 -0.94 7.18
CA PRO A 69 14.40 -0.84 7.21
C PRO A 69 14.92 0.46 6.60
N HIS A 70 14.32 0.92 5.50
CA HIS A 70 14.72 2.17 4.85
C HIS A 70 14.38 3.40 5.69
N LEU A 71 13.29 3.37 6.45
CA LEU A 71 12.96 4.43 7.41
C LEU A 71 13.95 4.45 8.58
N GLU A 72 14.35 3.28 9.08
CA GLU A 72 15.38 3.18 10.12
C GLU A 72 16.73 3.72 9.66
N GLU A 73 17.15 3.40 8.43
CA GLU A 73 18.36 3.96 7.80
C GLU A 73 18.27 5.48 7.66
N LEU A 74 17.12 6.00 7.26
CA LEU A 74 16.87 7.44 7.14
C LEU A 74 16.97 8.13 8.52
N ILE A 75 16.32 7.58 9.54
CA ILE A 75 16.40 8.07 10.92
C ILE A 75 17.84 8.09 11.43
N ALA A 76 18.60 7.02 11.19
CA ALA A 76 20.00 6.94 11.57
C ALA A 76 20.85 8.01 10.86
N SER A 77 20.57 8.27 9.59
CA SER A 77 21.24 9.31 8.81
C SER A 77 20.95 10.72 9.32
N PHE A 78 19.69 11.01 9.64
CA PHE A 78 19.32 12.29 10.27
C PHE A 78 19.97 12.47 11.64
N ARG A 79 19.93 11.45 12.50
CA ARG A 79 20.60 11.52 13.82
C ARG A 79 22.08 11.80 13.68
N LYS A 80 22.77 11.09 12.79
CA LYS A 80 24.20 11.31 12.53
C LYS A 80 24.48 12.75 12.07
N LYS A 81 23.67 13.29 11.18
CA LYS A 81 23.83 14.67 10.71
C LYS A 81 23.45 15.68 11.78
N GLY A 82 22.44 15.41 12.58
CA GLY A 82 22.09 16.22 13.74
C GLY A 82 23.25 16.35 14.75
N GLU A 83 23.93 15.26 15.06
CA GLU A 83 25.13 15.27 15.89
C GLU A 83 26.29 16.04 15.25
N GLU A 84 26.57 15.76 13.95
CA GLU A 84 27.64 16.43 13.18
C GLU A 84 27.47 17.96 13.18
N PHE A 85 26.23 18.43 13.05
CA PHE A 85 25.92 19.86 12.96
C PHE A 85 25.44 20.49 14.27
N SER A 86 25.58 19.78 15.39
CA SER A 86 25.11 20.22 16.70
C SER A 86 25.76 21.52 17.19
N GLN A 87 26.95 21.88 16.69
CA GLN A 87 27.70 23.10 17.07
C GLN A 87 27.57 24.23 16.04
N ILE A 88 26.87 24.01 14.93
CA ILE A 88 26.71 25.05 13.91
C ILE A 88 25.47 25.88 14.22
N ILE A 89 25.72 27.16 14.60
CA ILE A 89 24.66 28.10 14.93
C ILE A 89 24.01 28.63 13.65
N LYS A 90 22.68 28.68 13.65
CA LYS A 90 21.88 29.31 12.59
C LYS A 90 20.70 30.07 13.18
N MET A 91 20.06 30.89 12.37
CA MET A 91 18.76 31.44 12.68
C MET A 91 17.66 30.48 12.25
N GLY A 92 16.80 30.06 13.18
CA GLY A 92 15.55 29.40 12.86
C GLY A 92 14.61 30.32 12.11
N ARG A 93 13.77 29.78 11.26
CA ARG A 93 12.82 30.56 10.44
C ARG A 93 11.41 30.03 10.56
N THR A 94 10.46 30.95 10.58
CA THR A 94 9.03 30.65 10.50
C THR A 94 8.38 31.67 9.58
N GLN A 95 7.53 31.23 8.66
CA GLN A 95 6.87 32.09 7.66
C GLN A 95 7.86 33.01 6.90
N LEU A 96 9.05 32.47 6.57
CA LEU A 96 10.15 33.18 5.90
C LEU A 96 10.79 34.33 6.72
N GLU A 97 10.42 34.47 8.00
CA GLU A 97 10.96 35.46 8.91
C GLU A 97 11.95 34.82 9.88
N ASP A 98 12.89 35.62 10.41
CA ASP A 98 13.82 35.18 11.44
C ASP A 98 13.07 34.94 12.76
N ALA A 99 13.29 33.77 13.38
CA ALA A 99 12.66 33.39 14.64
C ALA A 99 13.68 33.42 15.79
N VAL A 100 14.29 32.29 16.10
CA VAL A 100 15.20 32.16 17.24
C VAL A 100 16.54 31.58 16.80
N PRO A 101 17.66 31.97 17.50
CA PRO A 101 18.93 31.28 17.32
C PRO A 101 18.80 29.82 17.72
N MET A 102 19.32 28.93 16.89
CA MET A 102 19.31 27.47 17.11
C MET A 102 20.54 26.83 16.45
N THR A 103 20.73 25.54 16.63
CA THR A 103 21.77 24.84 15.89
C THR A 103 21.21 24.20 14.63
N LEU A 104 22.04 24.06 13.61
CA LEU A 104 21.66 23.33 12.39
C LEU A 104 21.32 21.88 12.70
N GLY A 105 22.00 21.27 13.66
CA GLY A 105 21.71 19.93 14.10
C GLY A 105 20.34 19.76 14.79
N ALA A 106 19.83 20.82 15.42
CA ALA A 106 18.49 20.81 16.03
C ALA A 106 17.35 20.99 15.01
N ASP A 107 17.68 21.37 13.79
CA ASP A 107 16.73 21.57 12.68
C ASP A 107 16.51 20.28 11.88
N LEU A 108 17.31 19.25 12.14
CA LEU A 108 17.28 17.93 11.47
C LEU A 108 16.59 16.86 12.32
#